data_db6eaa3482b08d9e4573b59c11807d5d
#
_entry.id   db6eaa3482b08d9e4573b59c11807d5d
#
_cell.length_a   1.000
_cell.length_b   1.000
_cell.length_c   1.000
_cell.angle_alpha   90.00
_cell.angle_beta   90.00
_cell.angle_gamma   90.00
#
_symmetry.space_group_name_H-M   'P 1'
#
loop_
_entity.id
_entity.type
_entity.pdbx_description
1 polymer ?
#
loop_
_entity_poly.entity_id
_entity_poly.type
_entity_poly.pdbx_seq_one_letter_code
_entity_poly.pdbx_strand_id
1 'polypeptide(L)'
;MVGAVIVVLMHNIPYKWFQVFPVFLLPASAILLVLVMMMERINGAARWMTFMGIQFQPSEIAKMAVIIVTAFILSKGQDEDGAHPKAFKRIMIITGAICLLIAPENLSTAALLFGVVFLMMFIGRVSAKKLLVLIGGLTSVGVIAVTFLLMTKNSDIPFLHRFDTWRARIEKFTNDEEVPAAKFDIDKDAQIAHARIAVATSNVVGKGPGNSVQRDFLSQAFSDFIFAIIIEELGLVGGVVVVFLYICLLIRVGRIAKKCDRTFPAFLIIGIALLLVSQAVFNMMVAVGLAPVTGQPLPLISKGGTSTLINCAYIGMILSVSRYTAKLEEQREHDAQITMQVETGSGDESTYSEAQSAAEPTAKMLNSDAEFE
;
A
#
# COMPACT_ATOMS: atom_id res chain seq x y z
N MET A 1 8.16 14.94 -13.84
CA MET A 1 7.10 15.37 -14.78
C MET A 1 6.11 14.24 -15.09
N VAL A 2 6.53 13.05 -15.54
CA VAL A 2 5.62 11.92 -15.86
C VAL A 2 4.67 11.56 -14.72
N GLY A 3 5.17 11.51 -13.47
CA GLY A 3 4.32 11.23 -12.30
C GLY A 3 3.19 12.25 -12.09
N ALA A 4 3.45 13.55 -12.31
CA ALA A 4 2.42 14.58 -12.23
C ALA A 4 1.32 14.41 -13.29
N VAL A 5 1.71 14.03 -14.50
CA VAL A 5 0.74 13.70 -15.57
C VAL A 5 -0.14 12.52 -15.16
N ILE A 6 0.44 11.47 -14.56
CA ILE A 6 -0.32 10.32 -14.06
C ILE A 6 -1.31 10.73 -12.96
N VAL A 7 -0.88 11.57 -12.01
CA VAL A 7 -1.78 12.11 -10.97
C VAL A 7 -2.98 12.82 -11.60
N VAL A 8 -2.74 13.73 -12.56
CA VAL A 8 -3.80 14.50 -13.25
C VAL A 8 -4.72 13.57 -14.04
N LEU A 9 -4.15 12.59 -14.76
CA LEU A 9 -4.96 11.62 -15.51
C LEU A 9 -5.87 10.82 -14.57
N MET A 10 -5.31 10.23 -13.50
CA MET A 10 -6.08 9.45 -12.54
C MET A 10 -7.10 10.30 -11.76
N HIS A 11 -6.76 11.56 -11.45
CA HIS A 11 -7.68 12.50 -10.83
C HIS A 11 -8.92 12.78 -11.69
N ASN A 12 -8.75 12.83 -13.03
CA ASN A 12 -9.85 13.10 -13.96
C ASN A 12 -10.74 11.89 -14.23
N ILE A 13 -10.25 10.67 -14.02
CA ILE A 13 -11.05 9.46 -14.16
C ILE A 13 -12.06 9.37 -13.00
N PRO A 14 -13.38 9.23 -13.27
CA PRO A 14 -14.37 8.99 -12.23
C PRO A 14 -14.08 7.69 -11.47
N TYR A 15 -14.24 7.70 -10.13
CA TYR A 15 -13.93 6.56 -9.27
C TYR A 15 -14.67 5.26 -9.68
N LYS A 16 -15.83 5.35 -10.32
CA LYS A 16 -16.63 4.21 -10.82
C LYS A 16 -15.81 3.33 -11.78
N TRP A 17 -14.95 3.90 -12.60
CA TRP A 17 -14.10 3.14 -13.54
C TRP A 17 -13.04 2.31 -12.84
N PHE A 18 -12.60 2.69 -11.64
CA PHE A 18 -11.62 1.91 -10.89
C PHE A 18 -12.14 0.53 -10.48
N GLN A 19 -13.46 0.32 -10.43
CA GLN A 19 -14.05 -1.00 -10.19
C GLN A 19 -13.76 -2.00 -11.31
N VAL A 20 -13.55 -1.53 -12.53
CA VAL A 20 -13.27 -2.35 -13.70
C VAL A 20 -11.79 -2.71 -13.80
N PHE A 21 -10.89 -1.89 -13.24
CA PHE A 21 -9.45 -2.11 -13.31
C PHE A 21 -9.00 -3.52 -12.87
N PRO A 22 -9.50 -4.10 -11.79
CA PRO A 22 -9.09 -5.44 -11.36
C PRO A 22 -9.36 -6.53 -12.39
N VAL A 23 -10.39 -6.39 -13.23
CA VAL A 23 -10.73 -7.38 -14.26
C VAL A 23 -9.55 -7.58 -15.23
N PHE A 24 -8.80 -6.52 -15.52
CA PHE A 24 -7.63 -6.55 -16.40
C PHE A 24 -6.33 -6.66 -15.61
N LEU A 25 -6.21 -5.93 -14.49
CA LEU A 25 -4.97 -5.86 -13.73
C LEU A 25 -4.63 -7.16 -12.98
N LEU A 26 -5.63 -7.88 -12.45
CA LEU A 26 -5.37 -9.14 -11.75
C LEU A 26 -4.79 -10.22 -12.67
N PRO A 27 -5.42 -10.58 -13.80
CA PRO A 27 -4.85 -11.58 -14.69
C PRO A 27 -3.53 -11.11 -15.30
N ALA A 28 -3.43 -9.84 -15.69
CA ALA A 28 -2.19 -9.28 -16.22
C ALA A 28 -1.06 -9.36 -15.19
N SER A 29 -1.30 -8.98 -13.93
CA SER A 29 -0.30 -9.06 -12.87
C SER A 29 0.09 -10.50 -12.55
N ALA A 30 -0.85 -11.44 -12.55
CA ALA A 30 -0.57 -12.87 -12.35
C ALA A 30 0.33 -13.42 -13.46
N ILE A 31 0.03 -13.11 -14.72
CA ILE A 31 0.85 -13.50 -15.87
C ILE A 31 2.26 -12.89 -15.76
N LEU A 32 2.36 -11.59 -15.46
CA LEU A 32 3.63 -10.89 -15.31
C LEU A 32 4.46 -11.45 -14.14
N LEU A 33 3.82 -11.82 -13.03
CA LEU A 33 4.49 -12.47 -11.89
C LEU A 33 5.07 -13.84 -12.29
N VAL A 34 4.32 -14.64 -13.03
CA VAL A 34 4.81 -15.93 -13.54
C VAL A 34 5.95 -15.72 -14.54
N LEU A 35 5.82 -14.76 -15.46
CA LEU A 35 6.87 -14.46 -16.43
C LEU A 35 8.17 -13.99 -15.75
N VAL A 36 8.09 -13.12 -14.75
CA VAL A 36 9.29 -12.63 -14.05
C VAL A 36 10.01 -13.76 -13.29
N MET A 37 9.27 -14.77 -12.80
CA MET A 37 9.89 -15.93 -12.15
C MET A 37 10.73 -16.79 -13.12
N MET A 38 10.47 -16.70 -14.44
CA MET A 38 11.20 -17.42 -15.48
C MET A 38 12.39 -16.61 -16.02
N MET A 39 12.55 -15.33 -15.64
CA MET A 39 13.65 -14.49 -16.07
C MET A 39 14.91 -14.66 -15.23
N GLU A 40 16.05 -14.18 -15.74
CA GLU A 40 17.31 -14.20 -15.01
C GLU A 40 17.23 -13.42 -13.69
N ARG A 41 17.85 -13.97 -12.67
CA ARG A 41 17.84 -13.40 -11.31
C ARG A 41 18.87 -12.29 -11.19
N ILE A 42 18.42 -11.06 -10.94
CA ILE A 42 19.29 -9.94 -10.62
C ILE A 42 19.41 -9.86 -9.09
N ASN A 43 20.64 -9.87 -8.57
CA ASN A 43 20.92 -9.89 -7.11
C ASN A 43 20.21 -11.04 -6.36
N GLY A 44 20.15 -12.21 -6.98
CA GLY A 44 19.56 -13.42 -6.39
C GLY A 44 18.02 -13.44 -6.35
N ALA A 45 17.32 -12.49 -6.99
CA ALA A 45 15.86 -12.47 -7.07
C ALA A 45 15.37 -12.00 -8.45
N ALA A 46 14.35 -12.68 -8.97
CA ALA A 46 13.65 -12.28 -10.18
C ALA A 46 12.47 -11.34 -9.82
N ARG A 47 12.75 -10.06 -9.60
CA ARG A 47 11.75 -9.07 -9.15
C ARG A 47 11.45 -8.00 -10.17
N TRP A 48 12.38 -7.74 -11.08
CA TRP A 48 12.37 -6.63 -12.02
C TRP A 48 12.29 -7.17 -13.45
N MET A 49 11.43 -6.57 -14.23
CA MET A 49 11.35 -6.78 -15.67
C MET A 49 11.78 -5.50 -16.36
N THR A 50 12.54 -5.65 -17.47
CA THR A 50 12.88 -4.52 -18.32
C THR A 50 12.06 -4.62 -19.61
N PHE A 51 11.23 -3.63 -19.85
CA PHE A 51 10.45 -3.52 -21.07
C PHE A 51 10.74 -2.17 -21.74
N MET A 52 11.22 -2.18 -22.97
CA MET A 52 11.64 -0.98 -23.72
C MET A 52 12.61 -0.06 -22.94
N GLY A 53 13.54 -0.63 -22.17
CA GLY A 53 14.50 0.13 -21.36
C GLY A 53 13.96 0.66 -20.03
N ILE A 54 12.67 0.44 -19.74
CA ILE A 54 12.06 0.84 -18.46
C ILE A 54 11.98 -0.40 -17.55
N GLN A 55 12.62 -0.31 -16.39
CA GLN A 55 12.51 -1.36 -15.38
C GLN A 55 11.22 -1.17 -14.58
N PHE A 56 10.40 -2.22 -14.49
CA PHE A 56 9.20 -2.23 -13.68
C PHE A 56 9.11 -3.50 -12.84
N GLN A 57 8.39 -3.40 -11.72
CA GLN A 57 8.19 -4.49 -10.79
C GLN A 57 6.73 -4.97 -10.86
N PRO A 58 6.46 -6.20 -11.37
CA PRO A 58 5.10 -6.72 -11.51
C PRO A 58 4.30 -6.76 -10.21
N SER A 59 4.95 -6.98 -9.06
CA SER A 59 4.28 -6.99 -7.76
C SER A 59 3.68 -5.64 -7.36
N GLU A 60 4.15 -4.52 -7.91
CA GLU A 60 3.52 -3.21 -7.68
C GLU A 60 2.13 -3.13 -8.32
N ILE A 61 2.01 -3.65 -9.56
CA ILE A 61 0.72 -3.75 -10.26
C ILE A 61 -0.21 -4.72 -9.53
N ALA A 62 0.34 -5.85 -9.07
CA ALA A 62 -0.42 -6.84 -8.31
C ALA A 62 -0.97 -6.28 -7.00
N LYS A 63 -0.17 -5.49 -6.25
CA LYS A 63 -0.63 -4.79 -5.04
C LYS A 63 -1.83 -3.89 -5.35
N MET A 64 -1.73 -3.07 -6.41
CA MET A 64 -2.81 -2.19 -6.84
C MET A 64 -4.08 -2.99 -7.16
N ALA A 65 -3.98 -4.04 -7.96
CA ALA A 65 -5.11 -4.88 -8.34
C ALA A 65 -5.79 -5.53 -7.12
N VAL A 66 -5.01 -6.07 -6.17
CA VAL A 66 -5.53 -6.71 -4.96
C VAL A 66 -6.23 -5.69 -4.04
N ILE A 67 -5.68 -4.50 -3.87
CA ILE A 67 -6.32 -3.45 -3.05
C ILE A 67 -7.66 -3.04 -3.66
N ILE A 68 -7.72 -2.79 -4.97
CA ILE A 68 -8.95 -2.37 -5.63
C ILE A 68 -10.02 -3.48 -5.57
N VAL A 69 -9.64 -4.73 -5.86
CA VAL A 69 -10.59 -5.86 -5.78
C VAL A 69 -11.07 -6.13 -4.36
N THR A 70 -10.19 -5.96 -3.37
CA THR A 70 -10.57 -6.10 -1.95
C THR A 70 -11.59 -5.03 -1.56
N ALA A 71 -11.34 -3.76 -1.95
CA ALA A 71 -12.29 -2.67 -1.75
C ALA A 71 -13.65 -2.96 -2.42
N PHE A 72 -13.63 -3.49 -3.65
CA PHE A 72 -14.84 -3.86 -4.39
C PHE A 72 -15.62 -4.99 -3.71
N ILE A 73 -14.93 -6.07 -3.28
CA ILE A 73 -15.60 -7.19 -2.61
C ILE A 73 -16.18 -6.77 -1.25
N LEU A 74 -15.46 -5.92 -0.49
CA LEU A 74 -15.94 -5.41 0.79
C LEU A 74 -17.14 -4.47 0.61
N SER A 75 -17.21 -3.73 -0.49
CA SER A 75 -18.32 -2.81 -0.75
C SER A 75 -19.61 -3.53 -1.18
N LYS A 76 -19.51 -4.70 -1.79
CA LYS A 76 -20.67 -5.48 -2.21
C LYS A 76 -21.30 -6.22 -1.04
N GLY A 77 -22.57 -5.91 -0.76
CA GLY A 77 -23.33 -6.54 0.30
C GLY A 77 -22.79 -6.21 1.69
N GLN A 78 -22.49 -4.94 1.91
CA GLN A 78 -22.20 -4.37 3.23
C GLN A 78 -23.54 -4.07 3.90
N ASP A 79 -23.88 -4.86 4.90
CA ASP A 79 -25.10 -4.72 5.69
C ASP A 79 -24.78 -4.07 7.06
N GLU A 80 -25.81 -3.81 7.88
CA GLU A 80 -25.64 -3.30 9.24
C GLU A 80 -24.78 -4.23 10.11
N ASP A 81 -24.86 -5.54 9.87
CA ASP A 81 -24.07 -6.57 10.55
C ASP A 81 -22.62 -6.68 10.05
N GLY A 82 -22.24 -6.00 8.97
CA GLY A 82 -20.88 -5.97 8.40
C GLY A 82 -20.78 -6.54 6.98
N ALA A 83 -19.59 -7.03 6.61
CA ALA A 83 -19.33 -7.53 5.27
C ALA A 83 -20.06 -8.85 4.98
N HIS A 84 -20.50 -9.01 3.73
CA HIS A 84 -21.16 -10.23 3.25
C HIS A 84 -20.39 -11.51 3.67
N PRO A 85 -21.06 -12.58 4.13
CA PRO A 85 -20.40 -13.78 4.65
C PRO A 85 -19.40 -14.46 3.70
N LYS A 86 -19.59 -14.31 2.38
CA LYS A 86 -18.70 -14.85 1.34
C LYS A 86 -17.50 -13.94 1.02
N ALA A 87 -17.50 -12.67 1.49
CA ALA A 87 -16.44 -11.71 1.20
C ALA A 87 -15.08 -12.21 1.70
N PHE A 88 -15.01 -12.69 2.93
CA PHE A 88 -13.79 -13.28 3.51
C PHE A 88 -13.16 -14.34 2.61
N LYS A 89 -13.96 -15.34 2.17
CA LYS A 89 -13.45 -16.43 1.34
C LYS A 89 -12.92 -15.92 -0.01
N ARG A 90 -13.66 -15.01 -0.66
CA ARG A 90 -13.26 -14.46 -1.97
C ARG A 90 -11.96 -13.65 -1.85
N ILE A 91 -11.86 -12.77 -0.85
CA ILE A 91 -10.66 -11.97 -0.60
C ILE A 91 -9.47 -12.89 -0.32
N MET A 92 -9.64 -13.89 0.53
CA MET A 92 -8.56 -14.83 0.88
C MET A 92 -8.06 -15.64 -0.31
N ILE A 93 -8.95 -16.09 -1.20
CA ILE A 93 -8.55 -16.84 -2.40
C ILE A 93 -7.72 -15.93 -3.32
N ILE A 94 -8.19 -14.72 -3.62
CA ILE A 94 -7.49 -13.79 -4.53
C ILE A 94 -6.17 -13.33 -3.93
N THR A 95 -6.19 -12.85 -2.69
CA THR A 95 -4.99 -12.38 -2.01
C THR A 95 -4.00 -13.50 -1.80
N GLY A 96 -4.46 -14.68 -1.36
CA GLY A 96 -3.60 -15.85 -1.16
C GLY A 96 -2.92 -16.30 -2.45
N ALA A 97 -3.66 -16.36 -3.58
CA ALA A 97 -3.09 -16.71 -4.87
C ALA A 97 -2.00 -15.73 -5.31
N ILE A 98 -2.25 -14.42 -5.22
CA ILE A 98 -1.26 -13.39 -5.59
C ILE A 98 -0.08 -13.37 -4.61
N CYS A 99 -0.32 -13.47 -3.31
CA CYS A 99 0.76 -13.55 -2.31
C CYS A 99 1.63 -14.80 -2.51
N LEU A 100 1.04 -15.93 -2.91
CA LEU A 100 1.78 -17.15 -3.22
C LEU A 100 2.71 -16.98 -4.44
N LEU A 101 2.28 -16.22 -5.45
CA LEU A 101 3.13 -15.87 -6.60
C LEU A 101 4.24 -14.88 -6.24
N ILE A 102 3.99 -13.94 -5.31
CA ILE A 102 4.98 -12.93 -4.89
C ILE A 102 5.99 -13.52 -3.89
N ALA A 103 5.55 -14.36 -2.96
CA ALA A 103 6.33 -14.80 -1.81
C ALA A 103 7.69 -15.44 -2.15
N PRO A 104 7.82 -16.32 -3.17
CA PRO A 104 9.10 -16.92 -3.54
C PRO A 104 10.19 -15.89 -3.86
N GLU A 105 9.82 -14.79 -4.49
CA GLU A 105 10.76 -13.76 -4.90
C GLU A 105 10.80 -12.57 -3.93
N ASN A 106 9.72 -12.28 -3.22
CA ASN A 106 9.65 -11.17 -2.27
C ASN A 106 8.64 -11.40 -1.14
N LEU A 107 9.08 -12.18 -0.13
CA LEU A 107 8.25 -12.50 1.04
C LEU A 107 7.77 -11.24 1.78
N SER A 108 8.62 -10.21 1.88
CA SER A 108 8.28 -8.97 2.57
C SER A 108 7.14 -8.22 1.89
N THR A 109 7.12 -8.20 0.54
CA THR A 109 6.01 -7.60 -0.23
C THR A 109 4.72 -8.40 -0.06
N ALA A 110 4.81 -9.74 -0.08
CA ALA A 110 3.66 -10.60 0.14
C ALA A 110 3.08 -10.43 1.55
N ALA A 111 3.94 -10.39 2.58
CA ALA A 111 3.53 -10.17 3.96
C ALA A 111 2.89 -8.79 4.17
N LEU A 112 3.50 -7.73 3.59
CA LEU A 112 2.95 -6.38 3.64
C LEU A 112 1.57 -6.31 2.98
N LEU A 113 1.42 -6.84 1.77
CA LEU A 113 0.15 -6.85 1.04
C LEU A 113 -0.92 -7.60 1.83
N PHE A 114 -0.56 -8.78 2.37
CA PHE A 114 -1.46 -9.57 3.19
C PHE A 114 -1.90 -8.83 4.46
N GLY A 115 -0.96 -8.15 5.15
CA GLY A 115 -1.23 -7.33 6.32
C GLY A 115 -2.18 -6.17 6.02
N VAL A 116 -1.99 -5.48 4.89
CA VAL A 116 -2.88 -4.40 4.45
C VAL A 116 -4.29 -4.93 4.15
N VAL A 117 -4.40 -6.04 3.43
CA VAL A 117 -5.70 -6.68 3.15
C VAL A 117 -6.38 -7.14 4.44
N PHE A 118 -5.63 -7.66 5.40
CA PHE A 118 -6.14 -7.99 6.72
C PHE A 118 -6.72 -6.76 7.43
N LEU A 119 -6.01 -5.62 7.44
CA LEU A 119 -6.50 -4.37 8.00
C LEU A 119 -7.75 -3.86 7.26
N MET A 120 -7.80 -3.99 5.93
CA MET A 120 -8.99 -3.66 5.15
C MET A 120 -10.19 -4.54 5.52
N MET A 121 -9.99 -5.85 5.72
CA MET A 121 -11.05 -6.76 6.17
C MET A 121 -11.53 -6.40 7.59
N PHE A 122 -10.61 -6.00 8.47
CA PHE A 122 -10.95 -5.55 9.82
C PHE A 122 -11.81 -4.28 9.80
N ILE A 123 -11.39 -3.27 9.03
CA ILE A 123 -12.15 -2.02 8.85
C ILE A 123 -13.49 -2.29 8.13
N GLY A 124 -13.50 -3.23 7.17
CA GLY A 124 -14.69 -3.67 6.45
C GLY A 124 -15.65 -4.53 7.26
N ARG A 125 -15.42 -4.66 8.60
CA ARG A 125 -16.29 -5.39 9.52
C ARG A 125 -16.51 -6.85 9.12
N VAL A 126 -15.46 -7.49 8.59
CA VAL A 126 -15.46 -8.95 8.43
C VAL A 126 -15.47 -9.61 9.81
N SER A 127 -16.22 -10.71 9.96
CA SER A 127 -16.40 -11.41 11.25
C SER A 127 -15.07 -11.60 12.00
N ALA A 128 -14.98 -11.05 13.21
CA ALA A 128 -13.79 -11.10 14.07
C ALA A 128 -13.32 -12.54 14.35
N LYS A 129 -14.24 -13.49 14.46
CA LYS A 129 -13.90 -14.92 14.63
C LYS A 129 -13.06 -15.44 13.48
N LYS A 130 -13.41 -15.09 12.22
CA LYS A 130 -12.65 -15.50 11.03
C LYS A 130 -11.27 -14.85 10.98
N LEU A 131 -11.17 -13.59 11.39
CA LEU A 131 -9.89 -12.86 11.47
C LEU A 131 -8.98 -13.42 12.55
N LEU A 132 -9.52 -13.78 13.72
CA LEU A 132 -8.75 -14.42 14.79
C LEU A 132 -8.24 -15.81 14.40
N VAL A 133 -9.08 -16.62 13.74
CA VAL A 133 -8.65 -17.93 13.19
C VAL A 133 -7.55 -17.76 12.15
N LEU A 134 -7.66 -16.72 11.31
CA LEU A 134 -6.63 -16.42 10.31
C LEU A 134 -5.29 -16.04 10.97
N ILE A 135 -5.29 -15.16 11.98
CA ILE A 135 -4.08 -14.81 12.74
C ILE A 135 -3.50 -16.06 13.40
N GLY A 136 -4.34 -16.82 14.12
CA GLY A 136 -3.88 -18.05 14.77
C GLY A 136 -3.29 -19.08 13.80
N GLY A 137 -3.90 -19.25 12.62
CA GLY A 137 -3.38 -20.11 11.57
C GLY A 137 -2.04 -19.62 11.02
N LEU A 138 -1.93 -18.32 10.72
CA LEU A 138 -0.68 -17.73 10.21
C LEU A 138 0.46 -17.80 11.23
N THR A 139 0.19 -17.48 12.49
CA THR A 139 1.20 -17.58 13.55
C THR A 139 1.65 -19.03 13.74
N SER A 140 0.73 -20.00 13.73
CA SER A 140 1.06 -21.43 13.82
C SER A 140 1.93 -21.87 12.64
N VAL A 141 1.56 -21.52 11.40
CA VAL A 141 2.36 -21.83 10.21
C VAL A 141 3.72 -21.14 10.27
N GLY A 142 3.78 -19.89 10.73
CA GLY A 142 5.01 -19.14 10.91
C GLY A 142 5.95 -19.81 11.92
N VAL A 143 5.43 -20.21 13.08
CA VAL A 143 6.21 -20.90 14.11
C VAL A 143 6.73 -22.25 13.56
N ILE A 144 5.88 -23.05 12.90
CA ILE A 144 6.29 -24.32 12.29
C ILE A 144 7.37 -24.08 11.24
N ALA A 145 7.21 -23.09 10.36
CA ALA A 145 8.19 -22.77 9.32
C ALA A 145 9.55 -22.35 9.92
N VAL A 146 9.54 -21.46 10.93
CA VAL A 146 10.77 -21.02 11.61
C VAL A 146 11.43 -22.20 12.33
N THR A 147 10.65 -23.02 13.05
CA THR A 147 11.19 -24.21 13.73
C THR A 147 11.81 -25.18 12.73
N PHE A 148 11.13 -25.44 11.61
CA PHE A 148 11.64 -26.27 10.53
C PHE A 148 12.95 -25.72 9.93
N LEU A 149 13.01 -24.41 9.67
CA LEU A 149 14.21 -23.73 9.17
C LEU A 149 15.39 -23.84 10.14
N LEU A 150 15.14 -23.74 11.45
CA LEU A 150 16.19 -23.85 12.47
C LEU A 150 16.67 -25.30 12.65
N MET A 151 15.79 -26.28 12.45
CA MET A 151 16.13 -27.71 12.58
C MET A 151 16.84 -28.28 11.33
N THR A 152 16.59 -27.72 10.14
CA THR A 152 17.16 -28.23 8.88
C THR A 152 18.49 -27.54 8.60
N LYS A 153 19.60 -28.15 9.08
CA LYS A 153 20.95 -27.72 8.71
C LYS A 153 21.36 -28.39 7.39
N ASN A 154 21.83 -27.60 6.41
CA ASN A 154 22.41 -28.02 5.14
C ASN A 154 21.55 -29.01 4.33
N SER A 155 20.50 -28.52 3.70
CA SER A 155 19.83 -29.30 2.65
C SER A 155 20.30 -28.81 1.28
N ASP A 156 21.03 -29.68 0.54
CA ASP A 156 21.45 -29.45 -0.86
C ASP A 156 20.27 -29.46 -1.86
N ILE A 157 19.06 -29.18 -1.42
CA ILE A 157 17.87 -29.19 -2.27
C ILE A 157 17.75 -27.84 -2.98
N PRO A 158 17.83 -27.80 -4.33
CA PRO A 158 17.82 -26.52 -5.09
C PRO A 158 16.61 -25.63 -4.82
N PHE A 159 15.47 -26.20 -4.43
CA PHE A 159 14.25 -25.47 -4.07
C PHE A 159 14.38 -24.74 -2.73
N LEU A 160 15.26 -25.18 -1.82
CA LEU A 160 15.45 -24.63 -0.48
C LEU A 160 16.46 -23.46 -0.43
N HIS A 161 17.09 -23.09 -1.53
CA HIS A 161 18.07 -21.98 -1.58
C HIS A 161 17.49 -20.63 -1.12
N ARG A 162 16.15 -20.45 -1.23
CA ARG A 162 15.46 -19.26 -0.71
C ARG A 162 15.27 -19.29 0.79
N PHE A 163 15.11 -20.48 1.35
CA PHE A 163 15.01 -20.65 2.79
C PHE A 163 16.34 -20.30 3.48
N ASP A 164 17.48 -20.58 2.86
CA ASP A 164 18.80 -20.16 3.37
C ASP A 164 18.93 -18.64 3.42
N THR A 165 18.39 -17.94 2.42
CA THR A 165 18.37 -16.48 2.41
C THR A 165 17.47 -15.90 3.53
N TRP A 166 16.30 -16.49 3.77
CA TRP A 166 15.40 -16.07 4.84
C TRP A 166 15.98 -16.38 6.21
N ARG A 167 16.57 -17.57 6.35
CA ARG A 167 17.26 -17.99 7.56
C ARG A 167 18.41 -17.03 7.88
N ALA A 168 19.30 -16.76 6.93
CA ALA A 168 20.41 -15.84 7.11
C ALA A 168 19.95 -14.44 7.55
N ARG A 169 18.79 -13.95 7.04
CA ARG A 169 18.20 -12.66 7.46
C ARG A 169 17.68 -12.71 8.89
N ILE A 170 17.04 -13.82 9.29
CA ILE A 170 16.51 -13.99 10.66
C ILE A 170 17.65 -14.16 11.63
N GLU A 171 18.61 -15.06 11.35
CA GLU A 171 19.80 -15.28 12.19
C GLU A 171 20.59 -13.98 12.40
N LYS A 172 20.77 -13.21 11.33
CA LYS A 172 21.50 -11.95 11.37
C LYS A 172 20.75 -10.87 12.15
N PHE A 173 19.42 -10.88 12.15
CA PHE A 173 18.60 -9.95 12.94
C PHE A 173 18.52 -10.34 14.41
N THR A 174 18.61 -11.65 14.72
CA THR A 174 18.44 -12.17 16.08
C THR A 174 19.78 -12.25 16.84
N ASN A 175 20.88 -12.50 16.12
CA ASN A 175 22.22 -12.55 16.72
C ASN A 175 22.86 -11.17 16.65
N ASP A 176 22.91 -10.49 17.78
CA ASP A 176 23.70 -9.24 17.98
C ASP A 176 25.21 -9.47 18.00
N GLU A 177 25.68 -10.72 17.74
CA GLU A 177 27.10 -11.03 17.68
C GLU A 177 27.76 -10.34 16.48
N GLU A 178 28.89 -9.69 16.72
CA GLU A 178 29.78 -9.16 15.69
C GLU A 178 30.00 -10.23 14.61
N VAL A 179 29.55 -9.93 13.39
CA VAL A 179 29.71 -10.87 12.27
C VAL A 179 31.21 -11.11 12.08
N PRO A 180 31.71 -12.36 12.20
CA PRO A 180 33.11 -12.64 11.97
C PRO A 180 33.55 -12.13 10.60
N ALA A 181 34.74 -11.55 10.51
CA ALA A 181 35.27 -10.93 9.28
C ALA A 181 35.20 -11.88 8.05
N ALA A 182 35.26 -13.19 8.28
CA ALA A 182 35.14 -14.22 7.23
C ALA A 182 33.70 -14.40 6.68
N LYS A 183 32.67 -13.91 7.38
CA LYS A 183 31.24 -13.97 6.98
C LYS A 183 30.65 -12.59 6.68
N PHE A 184 31.46 -11.55 6.72
CA PHE A 184 31.01 -10.19 6.45
C PHE A 184 30.74 -10.00 4.95
N ASP A 185 29.46 -9.85 4.58
CA ASP A 185 29.07 -9.51 3.22
C ASP A 185 29.24 -8.00 3.04
N ILE A 186 30.36 -7.60 2.41
CA ILE A 186 30.77 -6.21 2.23
C ILE A 186 29.63 -5.36 1.64
N ASP A 187 28.83 -5.91 0.73
CA ASP A 187 27.77 -5.13 0.08
C ASP A 187 26.51 -4.97 0.95
N LYS A 188 26.11 -6.01 1.68
CA LYS A 188 24.86 -5.98 2.46
C LYS A 188 25.06 -5.56 3.90
N ASP A 189 26.17 -6.01 4.52
CA ASP A 189 26.44 -5.72 5.91
C ASP A 189 26.92 -4.29 6.09
N ALA A 190 27.74 -3.80 5.14
CA ALA A 190 28.14 -2.41 5.08
C ALA A 190 26.94 -1.47 4.93
N GLN A 191 25.95 -1.80 4.10
CA GLN A 191 24.76 -0.96 3.91
C GLN A 191 23.97 -0.77 5.21
N ILE A 192 23.74 -1.83 5.98
CA ILE A 192 23.04 -1.73 7.27
C ILE A 192 23.87 -0.94 8.27
N ALA A 193 25.19 -1.20 8.33
CA ALA A 193 26.10 -0.49 9.22
C ALA A 193 26.14 1.01 8.89
N HIS A 194 26.28 1.39 7.62
CA HIS A 194 26.28 2.78 7.18
C HIS A 194 24.94 3.47 7.44
N ALA A 195 23.81 2.80 7.26
CA ALA A 195 22.50 3.34 7.61
C ALA A 195 22.37 3.60 9.12
N ARG A 196 22.81 2.65 9.95
CA ARG A 196 22.84 2.84 11.41
C ARG A 196 23.78 3.97 11.84
N ILE A 197 24.96 4.07 11.22
CA ILE A 197 25.92 5.17 11.46
C ILE A 197 25.28 6.51 11.05
N ALA A 198 24.59 6.59 9.90
CA ALA A 198 23.87 7.78 9.46
C ALA A 198 22.88 8.26 10.53
N VAL A 199 22.08 7.35 11.07
CA VAL A 199 21.11 7.65 12.13
C VAL A 199 21.81 8.00 13.45
N ALA A 200 22.84 7.25 13.85
CA ALA A 200 23.52 7.45 15.13
C ALA A 200 24.36 8.74 15.18
N THR A 201 24.92 9.16 14.04
CA THR A 201 25.74 10.40 13.92
C THR A 201 24.90 11.64 13.61
N SER A 202 23.59 11.46 13.37
CA SER A 202 22.68 12.58 13.19
C SER A 202 22.43 13.29 14.53
N ASN A 203 22.51 14.60 14.51
CA ASN A 203 22.06 15.44 15.63
C ASN A 203 20.56 15.77 15.45
N VAL A 204 20.00 16.56 16.39
CA VAL A 204 18.61 17.03 16.28
C VAL A 204 18.35 17.77 14.98
N VAL A 205 19.31 18.58 14.50
CA VAL A 205 19.20 19.43 13.30
C VAL A 205 19.84 18.79 12.05
N GLY A 206 20.69 17.76 12.23
CA GLY A 206 21.41 17.10 11.13
C GLY A 206 22.63 17.88 10.63
N LYS A 207 23.26 17.35 9.56
CA LYS A 207 24.48 17.90 8.94
C LYS A 207 24.19 18.96 7.87
N GLY A 208 22.93 19.21 7.57
CA GLY A 208 22.47 20.07 6.48
C GLY A 208 22.21 19.30 5.17
N PRO A 209 21.28 19.82 4.31
CA PRO A 209 20.94 19.18 3.05
C PRO A 209 22.16 18.99 2.13
N GLY A 210 22.29 17.80 1.56
CA GLY A 210 23.39 17.46 0.65
C GLY A 210 24.72 17.08 1.33
N ASN A 211 24.82 17.19 2.66
CA ASN A 211 26.05 16.93 3.44
C ASN A 211 26.09 15.52 4.06
N SER A 212 25.29 14.59 3.58
CA SER A 212 25.38 13.21 4.03
C SER A 212 26.71 12.58 3.61
N VAL A 213 27.45 12.06 4.58
CA VAL A 213 28.69 11.30 4.36
C VAL A 213 28.36 9.86 3.99
N GLN A 214 27.33 9.29 4.63
CA GLN A 214 27.00 7.88 4.45
C GLN A 214 26.33 7.58 3.09
N ARG A 215 25.80 8.60 2.42
CA ARG A 215 25.17 8.48 1.09
C ARG A 215 26.10 7.83 0.05
N ASP A 216 27.38 8.18 0.05
CA ASP A 216 28.34 7.74 -0.96
C ASP A 216 28.79 6.28 -0.72
N PHE A 217 28.58 5.75 0.47
CA PHE A 217 28.87 4.36 0.85
C PHE A 217 27.66 3.43 0.71
N LEU A 218 26.47 3.98 0.49
CA LEU A 218 25.22 3.22 0.38
C LEU A 218 24.84 3.04 -1.08
N SER A 219 24.99 1.83 -1.66
CA SER A 219 24.60 1.54 -3.06
C SER A 219 23.10 1.77 -3.33
N GLN A 220 22.24 1.64 -2.31
CA GLN A 220 20.80 1.86 -2.38
C GLN A 220 20.33 3.04 -1.52
N ALA A 221 21.20 4.05 -1.35
CA ALA A 221 20.95 5.22 -0.51
C ALA A 221 19.61 5.90 -0.81
N PHE A 222 19.33 6.15 -2.09
CA PHE A 222 18.13 6.86 -2.55
C PHE A 222 16.88 5.97 -2.73
N SER A 223 17.01 4.66 -2.57
CA SER A 223 15.91 3.70 -2.68
C SER A 223 15.47 3.23 -1.30
N ASP A 224 16.18 2.29 -0.73
CA ASP A 224 15.76 1.55 0.45
C ASP A 224 16.16 2.24 1.77
N PHE A 225 17.22 3.05 1.76
CA PHE A 225 17.78 3.69 2.94
C PHE A 225 17.64 5.23 2.95
N ILE A 226 16.79 5.78 2.07
CA ILE A 226 16.60 7.24 1.97
C ILE A 226 16.20 7.88 3.32
N PHE A 227 15.44 7.15 4.15
CA PHE A 227 15.05 7.66 5.47
C PHE A 227 16.25 7.88 6.40
N ALA A 228 17.26 6.98 6.36
CA ALA A 228 18.51 7.16 7.11
C ALA A 228 19.28 8.39 6.62
N ILE A 229 19.31 8.63 5.30
CA ILE A 229 19.93 9.82 4.72
C ILE A 229 19.18 11.10 5.12
N ILE A 230 17.84 11.07 5.13
CA ILE A 230 17.03 12.21 5.59
C ILE A 230 17.36 12.55 7.06
N ILE A 231 17.49 11.54 7.91
CA ILE A 231 17.85 11.74 9.31
C ILE A 231 19.29 12.28 9.41
N GLU A 232 20.25 11.79 8.63
CA GLU A 232 21.63 12.30 8.65
C GLU A 232 21.70 13.77 8.21
N GLU A 233 20.98 14.16 7.15
CA GLU A 233 21.02 15.51 6.59
C GLU A 233 20.15 16.52 7.36
N LEU A 234 18.91 16.14 7.72
CA LEU A 234 17.93 17.03 8.35
C LEU A 234 17.72 16.76 9.85
N GLY A 235 18.47 15.82 10.40
CA GLY A 235 18.39 15.46 11.80
C GLY A 235 17.10 14.69 12.14
N LEU A 236 16.90 14.50 13.45
CA LEU A 236 15.68 13.90 13.98
C LEU A 236 14.43 14.68 13.56
N VAL A 237 14.54 16.01 13.43
CA VAL A 237 13.45 16.89 12.96
C VAL A 237 12.99 16.47 11.58
N GLY A 238 13.89 16.20 10.63
CA GLY A 238 13.56 15.72 9.30
C GLY A 238 12.82 14.39 9.33
N GLY A 239 13.27 13.43 10.16
CA GLY A 239 12.60 12.16 10.36
C GLY A 239 11.17 12.32 10.90
N VAL A 240 11.00 13.16 11.93
CA VAL A 240 9.67 13.47 12.52
C VAL A 240 8.74 14.12 11.50
N VAL A 241 9.24 15.05 10.67
CA VAL A 241 8.44 15.68 9.62
C VAL A 241 7.95 14.63 8.61
N VAL A 242 8.79 13.69 8.19
CA VAL A 242 8.38 12.61 7.27
C VAL A 242 7.28 11.74 7.90
N VAL A 243 7.45 11.31 9.14
CA VAL A 243 6.41 10.54 9.87
C VAL A 243 5.11 11.34 9.96
N PHE A 244 5.20 12.61 10.32
CA PHE A 244 4.04 13.51 10.42
C PHE A 244 3.27 13.62 9.09
N LEU A 245 3.98 13.73 7.95
CA LEU A 245 3.34 13.79 6.63
C LEU A 245 2.53 12.51 6.31
N TYR A 246 3.04 11.33 6.65
CA TYR A 246 2.28 10.07 6.47
C TYR A 246 1.07 9.99 7.41
N ILE A 247 1.19 10.48 8.64
CA ILE A 247 0.06 10.59 9.57
C ILE A 247 -1.00 11.55 9.01
N CYS A 248 -0.58 12.71 8.50
CA CYS A 248 -1.47 13.67 7.84
C CYS A 248 -2.19 13.05 6.64
N LEU A 249 -1.49 12.28 5.80
CA LEU A 249 -2.10 11.55 4.69
C LEU A 249 -3.19 10.61 5.18
N LEU A 250 -2.91 9.80 6.21
CA LEU A 250 -3.87 8.85 6.76
C LEU A 250 -5.11 9.54 7.33
N ILE A 251 -4.91 10.60 8.12
CA ILE A 251 -6.01 11.40 8.69
C ILE A 251 -6.84 12.05 7.58
N ARG A 252 -6.19 12.62 6.56
CA ARG A 252 -6.87 13.27 5.43
C ARG A 252 -7.72 12.28 4.66
N VAL A 253 -7.17 11.13 4.33
CA VAL A 253 -7.91 10.06 3.64
C VAL A 253 -9.06 9.54 4.50
N GLY A 254 -8.86 9.37 5.81
CA GLY A 254 -9.94 8.98 6.73
C GLY A 254 -11.09 9.99 6.76
N ARG A 255 -10.78 11.29 6.70
CA ARG A 255 -11.81 12.34 6.63
C ARG A 255 -12.57 12.31 5.30
N ILE A 256 -11.89 12.10 4.17
CA ILE A 256 -12.53 11.95 2.85
C ILE A 256 -13.42 10.71 2.83
N ALA A 257 -12.93 9.58 3.35
CA ALA A 257 -13.69 8.33 3.39
C ALA A 257 -15.00 8.45 4.17
N LYS A 258 -15.01 9.21 5.28
CA LYS A 258 -16.23 9.48 6.07
C LYS A 258 -17.28 10.31 5.32
N LYS A 259 -16.87 11.09 4.33
CA LYS A 259 -17.75 11.93 3.52
C LYS A 259 -18.34 11.18 2.31
N CYS A 260 -17.85 9.98 2.03
CA CYS A 260 -18.34 9.16 0.92
C CYS A 260 -19.71 8.55 1.25
N ASP A 261 -20.70 8.73 0.38
CA ASP A 261 -22.01 8.05 0.48
C ASP A 261 -21.92 6.57 0.08
N ARG A 262 -20.97 6.24 -0.78
CA ARG A 262 -20.76 4.89 -1.29
C ARG A 262 -19.59 4.21 -0.58
N THR A 263 -19.73 2.93 -0.32
CA THR A 263 -18.73 2.13 0.41
C THR A 263 -17.48 1.84 -0.43
N PHE A 264 -17.62 1.64 -1.75
CA PHE A 264 -16.47 1.33 -2.62
C PHE A 264 -15.40 2.43 -2.63
N PRO A 265 -15.70 3.72 -2.92
CA PRO A 265 -14.68 4.75 -2.93
C PRO A 265 -14.05 4.93 -1.54
N ALA A 266 -14.80 4.75 -0.46
CA ALA A 266 -14.28 4.82 0.89
C ALA A 266 -13.25 3.71 1.15
N PHE A 267 -13.59 2.43 0.87
CA PHE A 267 -12.65 1.32 1.03
C PHE A 267 -11.45 1.41 0.09
N LEU A 268 -11.64 1.91 -1.13
CA LEU A 268 -10.56 2.12 -2.09
C LEU A 268 -9.47 3.04 -1.53
N ILE A 269 -9.84 4.25 -1.11
CA ILE A 269 -8.86 5.22 -0.60
C ILE A 269 -8.26 4.80 0.74
N ILE A 270 -9.04 4.17 1.62
CA ILE A 270 -8.52 3.60 2.88
C ILE A 270 -7.47 2.52 2.57
N GLY A 271 -7.76 1.59 1.66
CA GLY A 271 -6.83 0.54 1.26
C GLY A 271 -5.53 1.09 0.68
N ILE A 272 -5.62 2.10 -0.19
CA ILE A 272 -4.45 2.79 -0.76
C ILE A 272 -3.64 3.48 0.35
N ALA A 273 -4.27 4.21 1.25
CA ALA A 273 -3.58 4.90 2.34
C ALA A 273 -2.90 3.92 3.30
N LEU A 274 -3.58 2.82 3.64
CA LEU A 274 -3.00 1.75 4.46
C LEU A 274 -1.78 1.13 3.78
N LEU A 275 -1.83 0.89 2.46
CA LEU A 275 -0.69 0.36 1.71
C LEU A 275 0.51 1.32 1.76
N LEU A 276 0.30 2.59 1.43
CA LEU A 276 1.35 3.61 1.43
C LEU A 276 1.96 3.80 2.82
N VAL A 277 1.12 3.95 3.84
CA VAL A 277 1.60 4.17 5.22
C VAL A 277 2.29 2.93 5.77
N SER A 278 1.74 1.73 5.58
CA SER A 278 2.39 0.50 6.03
C SER A 278 3.74 0.29 5.36
N GLN A 279 3.84 0.55 4.04
CA GLN A 279 5.11 0.45 3.32
C GLN A 279 6.12 1.49 3.84
N ALA A 280 5.68 2.71 4.14
CA ALA A 280 6.52 3.75 4.74
C ALA A 280 7.03 3.34 6.13
N VAL A 281 6.15 2.86 7.00
CA VAL A 281 6.52 2.39 8.35
C VAL A 281 7.56 1.27 8.25
N PHE A 282 7.36 0.28 7.38
CA PHE A 282 8.34 -0.80 7.19
C PHE A 282 9.70 -0.29 6.70
N ASN A 283 9.74 0.64 5.74
CA ASN A 283 10.99 1.24 5.29
C ASN A 283 11.70 1.99 6.43
N MET A 284 10.96 2.80 7.19
CA MET A 284 11.51 3.54 8.33
C MET A 284 12.05 2.60 9.41
N MET A 285 11.33 1.51 9.74
CA MET A 285 11.80 0.51 10.70
C MET A 285 13.09 -0.18 10.24
N VAL A 286 13.23 -0.49 8.95
CA VAL A 286 14.45 -1.04 8.36
C VAL A 286 15.60 -0.04 8.47
N ALA A 287 15.36 1.22 8.14
CA ALA A 287 16.40 2.26 8.15
C ALA A 287 16.96 2.53 9.55
N VAL A 288 16.13 2.41 10.60
CA VAL A 288 16.56 2.56 12.01
C VAL A 288 16.97 1.23 12.66
N GLY A 289 16.98 0.12 11.92
CA GLY A 289 17.43 -1.19 12.40
C GLY A 289 16.41 -1.97 13.25
N LEU A 290 15.15 -1.54 13.29
CA LEU A 290 14.07 -2.23 14.00
C LEU A 290 13.45 -3.39 13.23
N ALA A 291 13.76 -3.53 11.94
CA ALA A 291 13.29 -4.60 11.09
C ALA A 291 14.39 -5.08 10.14
N PRO A 292 14.35 -6.36 9.70
CA PRO A 292 15.30 -6.88 8.72
C PRO A 292 15.13 -6.16 7.37
N VAL A 293 16.20 -6.06 6.59
CA VAL A 293 16.19 -5.39 5.27
C VAL A 293 15.21 -6.07 4.33
N THR A 294 14.26 -5.29 3.81
CA THR A 294 13.16 -5.78 2.97
C THR A 294 13.27 -5.39 1.51
N GLY A 295 14.03 -4.33 1.18
CA GLY A 295 14.10 -3.79 -0.18
C GLY A 295 12.78 -3.12 -0.59
N GLN A 296 12.06 -2.50 0.36
CA GLN A 296 10.85 -1.73 0.09
C GLN A 296 11.20 -0.25 0.05
N PRO A 297 10.94 0.47 -1.06
CA PRO A 297 11.19 1.89 -1.12
C PRO A 297 10.21 2.68 -0.25
N LEU A 298 10.64 3.84 0.26
CA LEU A 298 9.78 4.78 0.97
C LEU A 298 8.83 5.46 -0.04
N PRO A 299 7.51 5.24 0.03
CA PRO A 299 6.57 5.75 -0.97
C PRO A 299 6.66 7.26 -1.13
N LEU A 300 6.56 7.74 -2.38
CA LEU A 300 6.60 9.16 -2.77
C LEU A 300 7.95 9.88 -2.56
N ILE A 301 8.87 9.34 -1.76
CA ILE A 301 10.15 9.97 -1.42
C ILE A 301 11.32 9.24 -2.09
N SER A 302 11.34 7.91 -2.06
CA SER A 302 12.41 7.12 -2.66
C SER A 302 12.48 7.26 -4.17
N LYS A 303 13.71 7.20 -4.72
CA LYS A 303 13.95 7.05 -6.16
C LYS A 303 13.66 5.60 -6.57
N GLY A 304 12.38 5.31 -6.86
CA GLY A 304 11.88 3.95 -7.11
C GLY A 304 11.47 3.66 -8.56
N GLY A 305 11.89 4.46 -9.55
CA GLY A 305 11.52 4.22 -10.97
C GLY A 305 10.01 4.09 -11.15
N THR A 306 9.55 2.92 -11.59
CA THR A 306 8.11 2.67 -11.84
C THR A 306 7.27 2.59 -10.58
N SER A 307 7.82 2.24 -9.41
CA SER A 307 7.05 2.28 -8.16
C SER A 307 6.62 3.70 -7.80
N THR A 308 7.43 4.71 -8.13
CA THR A 308 7.03 6.12 -8.00
C THR A 308 5.83 6.47 -8.88
N LEU A 309 5.78 5.95 -10.13
CA LEU A 309 4.65 6.19 -11.04
C LEU A 309 3.36 5.56 -10.50
N ILE A 310 3.45 4.37 -9.94
CA ILE A 310 2.31 3.68 -9.31
C ILE A 310 1.85 4.42 -8.05
N ASN A 311 2.77 4.92 -7.23
CA ASN A 311 2.43 5.76 -6.09
C ASN A 311 1.74 7.07 -6.53
N CYS A 312 2.15 7.66 -7.66
CA CYS A 312 1.45 8.79 -8.26
C CYS A 312 0.03 8.40 -8.71
N ALA A 313 -0.17 7.21 -9.27
CA ALA A 313 -1.50 6.72 -9.61
C ALA A 313 -2.38 6.55 -8.35
N TYR A 314 -1.83 6.06 -7.24
CA TYR A 314 -2.54 5.97 -5.96
C TYR A 314 -3.00 7.35 -5.47
N ILE A 315 -2.13 8.35 -5.50
CA ILE A 315 -2.52 9.73 -5.13
C ILE A 315 -3.59 10.26 -6.06
N GLY A 316 -3.48 10.03 -7.37
CA GLY A 316 -4.50 10.42 -8.34
C GLY A 316 -5.87 9.78 -8.07
N MET A 317 -5.92 8.49 -7.68
CA MET A 317 -7.15 7.82 -7.29
C MET A 317 -7.75 8.43 -6.00
N ILE A 318 -6.94 8.75 -4.99
CA ILE A 318 -7.39 9.44 -3.78
C ILE A 318 -8.00 10.80 -4.13
N LEU A 319 -7.34 11.56 -5.01
CA LEU A 319 -7.83 12.87 -5.45
C LEU A 319 -9.12 12.78 -6.28
N SER A 320 -9.27 11.73 -7.10
CA SER A 320 -10.52 11.47 -7.83
C SER A 320 -11.70 11.28 -6.88
N VAL A 321 -11.52 10.47 -5.82
CA VAL A 321 -12.54 10.29 -4.79
C VAL A 321 -12.77 11.58 -3.99
N SER A 322 -11.72 12.32 -3.67
CA SER A 322 -11.86 13.64 -3.00
C SER A 322 -12.69 14.63 -3.81
N ARG A 323 -12.49 14.68 -5.14
CA ARG A 323 -13.31 15.50 -6.04
C ARG A 323 -14.77 15.05 -6.04
N TYR A 324 -15.02 13.75 -6.01
CA TYR A 324 -16.37 13.22 -5.91
C TYR A 324 -17.07 13.68 -4.63
N THR A 325 -16.39 13.54 -3.46
CA THR A 325 -16.98 13.96 -2.18
C THR A 325 -17.20 15.48 -2.11
N ALA A 326 -16.34 16.30 -2.71
CA ALA A 326 -16.54 17.75 -2.77
C ALA A 326 -17.81 18.13 -3.54
N LYS A 327 -18.00 17.52 -4.74
CA LYS A 327 -19.22 17.75 -5.52
C LYS A 327 -20.49 17.31 -4.79
N LEU A 328 -20.40 16.22 -4.03
CA LEU A 328 -21.52 15.72 -3.24
C LEU A 328 -21.88 16.68 -2.10
N GLU A 329 -20.89 17.30 -1.45
CA GLU A 329 -21.12 18.33 -0.43
C GLU A 329 -21.78 19.58 -1.03
N GLU A 330 -21.28 20.08 -2.18
CA GLU A 330 -21.89 21.19 -2.90
C GLU A 330 -23.37 20.93 -3.23
N GLN A 331 -23.67 19.70 -3.72
CA GLN A 331 -25.06 19.32 -4.00
C GLN A 331 -25.93 19.30 -2.74
N ARG A 332 -25.45 18.73 -1.64
CA ARG A 332 -26.18 18.70 -0.36
C ARG A 332 -26.44 20.11 0.20
N GLU A 333 -25.47 21.00 0.11
CA GLU A 333 -25.62 22.38 0.54
C GLU A 333 -26.66 23.14 -0.31
N HIS A 334 -26.64 22.91 -1.63
CA HIS A 334 -27.62 23.48 -2.56
C HIS A 334 -29.03 22.95 -2.27
N ASP A 335 -29.21 21.64 -2.12
CA ASP A 335 -30.50 21.01 -1.80
C ASP A 335 -31.04 21.51 -0.45
N ALA A 336 -30.16 21.65 0.56
CA ALA A 336 -30.55 22.20 1.86
C ALA A 336 -31.02 23.67 1.77
N GLN A 337 -30.37 24.50 0.95
CA GLN A 337 -30.77 25.87 0.72
C GLN A 337 -32.16 25.98 0.04
N ILE A 338 -32.40 25.15 -1.00
CA ILE A 338 -33.69 25.06 -1.66
C ILE A 338 -34.78 24.64 -0.67
N THR A 339 -34.53 23.62 0.16
CA THR A 339 -35.48 23.17 1.17
C THR A 339 -35.84 24.27 2.17
N MET A 340 -34.85 25.01 2.65
CA MET A 340 -35.07 26.14 3.56
C MET A 340 -35.90 27.24 2.92
N GLN A 341 -35.65 27.57 1.64
CA GLN A 341 -36.43 28.59 0.91
C GLN A 341 -37.89 28.19 0.72
N VAL A 342 -38.15 26.91 0.46
CA VAL A 342 -39.51 26.38 0.34
C VAL A 342 -40.23 26.39 1.69
N GLU A 343 -39.57 26.00 2.78
CA GLU A 343 -40.15 26.02 4.14
C GLU A 343 -40.44 27.42 4.65
N THR A 344 -39.62 28.39 4.30
CA THR A 344 -39.85 29.80 4.71
C THR A 344 -40.89 30.53 3.87
N GLY A 345 -41.47 29.88 2.84
CA GLY A 345 -42.49 30.45 1.97
C GLY A 345 -41.98 31.63 1.10
N SER A 346 -40.67 31.81 0.99
CA SER A 346 -40.04 32.88 0.20
C SER A 346 -39.61 32.41 -1.21
N GLY A 347 -40.00 31.18 -1.60
CA GLY A 347 -39.66 30.63 -2.90
C GLY A 347 -40.65 31.04 -4.00
N ASP A 348 -40.15 31.40 -5.18
CA ASP A 348 -40.94 31.60 -6.41
C ASP A 348 -41.41 30.24 -6.97
N GLU A 349 -42.41 30.24 -7.87
CA GLU A 349 -42.88 29.01 -8.54
C GLU A 349 -41.74 28.21 -9.20
N SER A 350 -40.67 28.90 -9.65
CA SER A 350 -39.44 28.25 -10.15
C SER A 350 -38.70 27.43 -9.08
N THR A 351 -38.68 27.89 -7.82
CA THR A 351 -38.05 27.21 -6.69
C THR A 351 -38.81 25.95 -6.30
N TYR A 352 -40.14 25.94 -6.39
CA TYR A 352 -40.95 24.73 -6.18
C TYR A 352 -40.75 23.72 -7.30
N SER A 353 -40.59 24.17 -8.56
CA SER A 353 -40.28 23.29 -9.70
C SER A 353 -38.87 22.68 -9.59
N GLU A 354 -37.88 23.47 -9.14
CA GLU A 354 -36.53 22.97 -8.90
C GLU A 354 -36.47 22.00 -7.71
N ALA A 355 -37.22 22.21 -6.63
CA ALA A 355 -37.33 21.31 -5.51
C ALA A 355 -37.97 19.97 -5.93
N GLN A 356 -38.97 19.96 -6.79
CA GLN A 356 -39.54 18.73 -7.38
C GLN A 356 -38.55 18.04 -8.33
N SER A 357 -37.83 18.80 -9.14
CA SER A 357 -36.79 18.28 -10.03
C SER A 357 -35.57 17.73 -9.28
N ALA A 358 -35.19 18.33 -8.16
CA ALA A 358 -34.11 17.85 -7.30
C ALA A 358 -34.47 16.56 -6.53
N ALA A 359 -35.75 16.36 -6.22
CA ALA A 359 -36.22 15.13 -5.59
C ALA A 359 -36.27 13.92 -6.57
N GLU A 360 -36.47 14.14 -7.87
CA GLU A 360 -36.49 13.07 -8.89
C GLU A 360 -35.10 12.44 -9.22
N PRO A 361 -33.97 13.18 -9.30
CA PRO A 361 -32.67 12.60 -9.59
C PRO A 361 -32.13 11.72 -8.47
N THR A 362 -32.46 12.05 -7.22
CA THR A 362 -32.06 11.23 -6.05
C THR A 362 -32.72 9.84 -6.13
N ALA A 363 -33.96 9.77 -6.58
CA ALA A 363 -34.69 8.51 -6.83
C ALA A 363 -34.17 7.78 -8.08
N LYS A 364 -33.81 8.48 -9.16
CA LYS A 364 -33.26 7.88 -10.39
C LYS A 364 -31.81 7.45 -10.24
N MET A 365 -30.95 8.17 -9.52
CA MET A 365 -29.59 7.71 -9.20
C MET A 365 -29.60 6.51 -8.27
N LEU A 366 -30.56 6.39 -7.35
CA LEU A 366 -30.77 5.20 -6.54
C LEU A 366 -31.21 3.98 -7.37
N ASN A 367 -32.05 4.19 -8.41
CA ASN A 367 -32.55 3.08 -9.26
C ASN A 367 -31.59 2.71 -10.39
N SER A 368 -30.86 3.65 -11.01
CA SER A 368 -29.91 3.30 -12.08
C SER A 368 -28.66 2.54 -11.58
N ASP A 369 -28.37 2.63 -10.30
CA ASP A 369 -27.25 1.88 -9.68
C ASP A 369 -27.72 0.50 -9.18
N ALA A 370 -29.03 0.23 -9.07
CA ALA A 370 -29.59 -1.09 -8.76
C ALA A 370 -29.56 -2.04 -9.99
N GLU A 371 -29.47 -1.53 -11.21
CA GLU A 371 -29.33 -2.35 -12.42
C GLU A 371 -27.88 -2.83 -12.68
N PHE A 372 -26.89 -2.33 -11.92
CA PHE A 372 -25.50 -2.77 -11.96
C PHE A 372 -25.06 -3.58 -10.73
N GLU A 373 -26.00 -3.95 -9.82
CA GLU A 373 -25.82 -4.94 -8.77
C GLU A 373 -26.21 -6.35 -9.24
#